data_9783f13ef41ddf6e2c596c706407ceb3
#
_entry.id   9783f13ef41ddf6e2c596c706407ceb3
#
_cell.length_a   1.000
_cell.length_b   1.000
_cell.length_c   1.000
_cell.angle_alpha   90.00
_cell.angle_beta   90.00
_cell.angle_gamma   90.00
#
_symmetry.space_group_name_H-M   'P 1'
#
loop_
_entity.id
_entity.type
_entity.pdbx_description
1 polymer ?
#
loop_
_entity_poly.entity_id
_entity_poly.type
_entity_poly.pdbx_seq_one_letter_code
_entity_poly.pdbx_strand_id
1 'polypeptide(L)'
;MIKFENVTKIYPPDTTVLQDISFEVKEGEFVSIVGKSGAGKTTLIRMILGLETPTSGSIFFEGKNVSELSHADLQKMRRRIGGIYQDYKLLSNKTVYENVSYIMEIEGRASEEIVRDVPIVLEAIGLGTKMNNFPEELSGGEQQRLAIARALVIYPDVIIADEPTGNLDPYNSYEVITLLEKINKAGKTVILSTHDREIINKLGRRVITIENGRITRDEEKGKFII
;
A
#
# COMPACT_ATOMS: atom_id res chain seq x y z
N MET A 1 2.06 9.98 -11.96
CA MET A 1 2.97 9.31 -11.00
C MET A 1 3.15 7.83 -11.31
N ILE A 2 2.11 7.03 -11.34
CA ILE A 2 2.15 5.61 -11.73
C ILE A 2 1.25 5.42 -12.94
N LYS A 3 1.74 4.75 -14.01
CA LYS A 3 0.97 4.54 -15.23
C LYS A 3 1.11 3.10 -15.69
N PHE A 4 -0.02 2.48 -16.06
CA PHE A 4 -0.10 1.19 -16.71
C PHE A 4 -0.49 1.40 -18.17
N GLU A 5 0.22 0.76 -19.10
CA GLU A 5 -0.05 0.81 -20.53
C GLU A 5 -0.17 -0.60 -21.10
N ASN A 6 -1.40 -1.00 -21.41
CA ASN A 6 -1.78 -2.28 -22.05
C ASN A 6 -1.15 -3.51 -21.36
N VAL A 7 -1.14 -3.48 -20.02
CA VAL A 7 -0.46 -4.50 -19.22
C VAL A 7 -1.26 -5.78 -19.18
N THR A 8 -0.60 -6.87 -19.56
CA THR A 8 -1.13 -8.24 -19.45
C THR A 8 -0.18 -9.09 -18.61
N LYS A 9 -0.74 -9.91 -17.73
CA LYS A 9 0.01 -10.88 -16.93
C LYS A 9 -0.59 -12.27 -17.04
N ILE A 10 0.24 -13.20 -17.51
CA ILE A 10 -0.08 -14.62 -17.67
C ILE A 10 0.90 -15.41 -16.79
N TYR A 11 0.40 -16.30 -15.95
CA TYR A 11 1.21 -17.24 -15.21
C TYR A 11 1.19 -18.62 -15.90
N PRO A 12 2.31 -19.36 -15.86
CA PRO A 12 2.36 -20.72 -16.41
C PRO A 12 1.31 -21.66 -15.76
N PRO A 13 0.71 -22.64 -16.50
CA PRO A 13 0.96 -22.85 -17.93
C PRO A 13 0.27 -21.83 -18.86
N ASP A 14 -0.93 -21.28 -18.52
CA ASP A 14 -1.69 -20.35 -19.36
C ASP A 14 -2.75 -19.56 -18.56
N THR A 15 -2.50 -19.29 -17.29
CA THR A 15 -3.46 -18.57 -16.44
C THR A 15 -3.34 -17.07 -16.63
N THR A 16 -4.24 -16.46 -17.38
CA THR A 16 -4.33 -15.02 -17.53
C THR A 16 -4.94 -14.40 -16.28
N VAL A 17 -4.16 -13.60 -15.53
CA VAL A 17 -4.59 -12.93 -14.30
C VAL A 17 -4.97 -11.49 -14.56
N LEU A 18 -4.25 -10.79 -15.45
CA LEU A 18 -4.56 -9.43 -15.88
C LEU A 18 -4.48 -9.36 -17.40
N GLN A 19 -5.40 -8.64 -18.03
CA GLN A 19 -5.48 -8.52 -19.47
C GLN A 19 -5.79 -7.08 -19.88
N ASP A 20 -4.88 -6.48 -20.65
CA ASP A 20 -5.01 -5.16 -21.25
C ASP A 20 -5.38 -4.06 -20.23
N ILE A 21 -4.64 -4.03 -19.13
CA ILE A 21 -4.83 -3.07 -18.04
C ILE A 21 -4.16 -1.74 -18.41
N SER A 22 -4.93 -0.67 -18.48
CA SER A 22 -4.43 0.68 -18.73
C SER A 22 -5.12 1.68 -17.80
N PHE A 23 -4.35 2.39 -16.99
CA PHE A 23 -4.80 3.50 -16.13
C PHE A 23 -3.59 4.29 -15.63
N GLU A 24 -3.87 5.47 -15.09
CA GLU A 24 -2.84 6.31 -14.48
C GLU A 24 -3.30 6.75 -13.07
N VAL A 25 -2.38 6.75 -12.11
CA VAL A 25 -2.54 7.35 -10.79
C VAL A 25 -1.70 8.62 -10.74
N LYS A 26 -2.34 9.76 -10.45
CA LYS A 26 -1.68 11.06 -10.34
C LYS A 26 -1.04 11.22 -8.96
N GLU A 27 -0.11 12.16 -8.84
CA GLU A 27 0.47 12.55 -7.56
C GLU A 27 -0.62 13.13 -6.63
N GLY A 28 -0.59 12.75 -5.34
CA GLY A 28 -1.58 13.18 -4.35
C GLY A 28 -2.97 12.56 -4.51
N GLU A 29 -3.15 11.65 -5.46
CA GLU A 29 -4.45 11.00 -5.69
C GLU A 29 -4.70 9.90 -4.65
N PHE A 30 -5.97 9.76 -4.23
CA PHE A 30 -6.46 8.57 -3.53
C PHE A 30 -7.27 7.72 -4.51
N VAL A 31 -6.79 6.53 -4.82
CA VAL A 31 -7.47 5.59 -5.72
C VAL A 31 -7.71 4.26 -5.01
N SER A 32 -8.92 3.73 -5.17
CA SER A 32 -9.28 2.41 -4.67
C SER A 32 -9.36 1.42 -5.83
N ILE A 33 -8.67 0.29 -5.71
CA ILE A 33 -8.73 -0.82 -6.66
C ILE A 33 -9.59 -1.92 -6.05
N VAL A 34 -10.74 -2.17 -6.65
CA VAL A 34 -11.72 -3.13 -6.15
C VAL A 34 -11.92 -4.29 -7.10
N GLY A 35 -12.34 -5.42 -6.54
CA GLY A 35 -12.59 -6.65 -7.30
C GLY A 35 -12.70 -7.84 -6.36
N LYS A 36 -13.29 -8.93 -6.83
CA LYS A 36 -13.37 -10.19 -6.07
C LYS A 36 -11.99 -10.70 -5.68
N SER A 37 -11.93 -11.60 -4.70
CA SER A 37 -10.71 -12.35 -4.42
C SER A 37 -10.22 -13.04 -5.70
N GLY A 38 -8.92 -12.97 -5.98
CA GLY A 38 -8.35 -13.53 -7.22
C GLY A 38 -8.49 -12.66 -8.48
N ALA A 39 -9.10 -11.47 -8.41
CA ALA A 39 -9.25 -10.58 -9.58
C ALA A 39 -7.93 -9.98 -10.11
N GLY A 40 -6.78 -10.21 -9.44
CA GLY A 40 -5.47 -9.71 -9.87
C GLY A 40 -4.97 -8.47 -9.11
N LYS A 41 -5.68 -7.98 -8.08
CA LYS A 41 -5.32 -6.78 -7.31
C LYS A 41 -3.90 -6.85 -6.72
N THR A 42 -3.58 -7.92 -6.02
CA THR A 42 -2.24 -8.14 -5.44
C THR A 42 -1.17 -8.30 -6.52
N THR A 43 -1.47 -8.95 -7.66
CA THR A 43 -0.56 -9.04 -8.81
C THR A 43 -0.23 -7.66 -9.36
N LEU A 44 -1.24 -6.79 -9.49
CA LEU A 44 -1.05 -5.41 -9.93
C LEU A 44 -0.15 -4.64 -8.96
N ILE A 45 -0.37 -4.75 -7.65
CA ILE A 45 0.49 -4.14 -6.62
C ILE A 45 1.92 -4.67 -6.72
N ARG A 46 2.11 -5.98 -6.86
CA ARG A 46 3.44 -6.59 -7.00
C ARG A 46 4.19 -6.07 -8.23
N MET A 47 3.48 -5.81 -9.31
CA MET A 47 4.07 -5.21 -10.51
C MET A 47 4.45 -3.74 -10.31
N ILE A 48 3.68 -2.93 -9.58
CA ILE A 48 4.07 -1.57 -9.21
C ILE A 48 5.38 -1.58 -8.44
N LEU A 49 5.54 -2.55 -7.52
CA LEU A 49 6.75 -2.71 -6.72
C LEU A 49 7.93 -3.34 -7.51
N GLY A 50 7.73 -3.72 -8.78
CA GLY A 50 8.72 -4.45 -9.56
C GLY A 50 9.08 -5.82 -8.97
N LEU A 51 8.18 -6.43 -8.19
CA LEU A 51 8.31 -7.80 -7.69
C LEU A 51 7.83 -8.84 -8.71
N GLU A 52 7.05 -8.39 -9.67
CA GLU A 52 6.57 -9.14 -10.83
C GLU A 52 6.76 -8.30 -12.08
N THR A 53 7.05 -8.95 -13.20
CA THR A 53 7.10 -8.30 -14.51
C THR A 53 5.84 -8.62 -15.31
N PRO A 54 5.30 -7.68 -16.08
CA PRO A 54 4.21 -7.97 -17.00
C PRO A 54 4.66 -8.97 -18.08
N THR A 55 3.72 -9.73 -18.64
CA THR A 55 3.96 -10.58 -19.83
C THR A 55 4.01 -9.73 -21.08
N SER A 56 3.19 -8.66 -21.16
CA SER A 56 3.23 -7.63 -22.18
C SER A 56 2.71 -6.29 -21.63
N GLY A 57 2.97 -5.21 -22.34
CA GLY A 57 2.70 -3.84 -21.87
C GLY A 57 3.78 -3.31 -20.96
N SER A 58 3.58 -2.11 -20.39
CA SER A 58 4.59 -1.41 -19.60
C SER A 58 3.98 -0.73 -18.38
N ILE A 59 4.78 -0.65 -17.32
CA ILE A 59 4.41 0.05 -16.09
C ILE A 59 5.45 1.13 -15.85
N PHE A 60 4.98 2.34 -15.60
CA PHE A 60 5.85 3.48 -15.37
C PHE A 60 5.68 4.02 -13.96
N PHE A 61 6.78 4.33 -13.33
CA PHE A 61 6.87 5.13 -12.11
C PHE A 61 7.61 6.42 -12.45
N GLU A 62 6.92 7.57 -12.37
CA GLU A 62 7.45 8.88 -12.77
C GLU A 62 8.09 8.90 -14.17
N GLY A 63 7.42 8.28 -15.13
CA GLY A 63 7.85 8.22 -16.53
C GLY A 63 8.96 7.20 -16.81
N LYS A 64 9.49 6.50 -15.81
CA LYS A 64 10.50 5.45 -15.98
C LYS A 64 9.82 4.08 -16.01
N ASN A 65 10.13 3.26 -17.01
CA ASN A 65 9.62 1.90 -17.10
C ASN A 65 10.21 1.03 -15.98
N VAL A 66 9.32 0.53 -15.09
CA VAL A 66 9.71 -0.26 -13.91
C VAL A 66 10.49 -1.53 -14.28
N SER A 67 10.12 -2.17 -15.39
CA SER A 67 10.77 -3.41 -15.87
C SER A 67 12.19 -3.18 -16.40
N GLU A 68 12.55 -1.94 -16.73
CA GLU A 68 13.85 -1.57 -17.29
C GLU A 68 14.79 -0.94 -16.26
N LEU A 69 14.30 -0.74 -15.02
CA LEU A 69 15.11 -0.16 -13.96
C LEU A 69 16.27 -1.08 -13.58
N SER A 70 17.43 -0.51 -13.35
CA SER A 70 18.53 -1.21 -12.70
C SER A 70 18.11 -1.65 -11.29
N HIS A 71 18.79 -2.67 -10.73
CA HIS A 71 18.53 -3.11 -9.36
C HIS A 71 18.65 -1.95 -8.36
N ALA A 72 19.65 -1.07 -8.53
CA ALA A 72 19.85 0.10 -7.66
C ALA A 72 18.70 1.12 -7.78
N ASP A 73 18.22 1.39 -9.00
CA ASP A 73 17.13 2.35 -9.21
C ASP A 73 15.78 1.77 -8.76
N LEU A 74 15.58 0.45 -8.90
CA LEU A 74 14.41 -0.24 -8.38
C LEU A 74 14.37 -0.15 -6.84
N GLN A 75 15.50 -0.30 -6.15
CA GLN A 75 15.57 -0.10 -4.71
C GLN A 75 15.27 1.36 -4.32
N LYS A 76 15.81 2.34 -5.04
CA LYS A 76 15.48 3.77 -4.82
C LYS A 76 13.98 4.04 -5.01
N MET A 77 13.36 3.45 -6.03
CA MET A 77 11.93 3.55 -6.26
C MET A 77 11.13 2.96 -5.08
N ARG A 78 11.49 1.76 -4.62
CA ARG A 78 10.80 1.08 -3.50
C ARG A 78 10.88 1.86 -2.21
N ARG A 79 11.97 2.57 -1.93
CA ARG A 79 12.11 3.47 -0.76
C ARG A 79 11.12 4.62 -0.75
N ARG A 80 10.57 4.97 -1.91
CA ARG A 80 9.53 6.01 -2.05
C ARG A 80 8.11 5.47 -1.93
N ILE A 81 7.97 4.16 -1.70
CA ILE A 81 6.67 3.47 -1.60
C ILE A 81 6.57 2.79 -0.25
N GLY A 82 5.62 3.21 0.57
CA GLY A 82 5.26 2.54 1.82
C GLY A 82 4.22 1.45 1.57
N GLY A 83 4.56 0.21 1.90
CA GLY A 83 3.65 -0.94 1.75
C GLY A 83 2.94 -1.28 3.06
N ILE A 84 1.62 -1.45 3.01
CA ILE A 84 0.76 -1.87 4.11
C ILE A 84 0.02 -3.13 3.65
N TYR A 85 0.06 -4.20 4.43
CA TYR A 85 -0.47 -5.51 4.04
C TYR A 85 -1.45 -6.06 5.07
N GLN A 86 -2.33 -6.94 4.65
CA GLN A 86 -3.33 -7.60 5.50
C GLN A 86 -2.73 -8.40 6.66
N ASP A 87 -1.56 -9.02 6.46
CA ASP A 87 -0.85 -9.85 7.45
C ASP A 87 0.21 -9.06 8.24
N TYR A 88 0.10 -7.74 8.25
CA TYR A 88 0.92 -6.76 8.99
C TYR A 88 2.43 -6.83 8.71
N LYS A 89 3.02 -8.00 8.46
CA LYS A 89 4.46 -8.24 8.25
C LYS A 89 5.34 -7.68 9.39
N LEU A 90 4.85 -7.72 10.63
CA LEU A 90 5.58 -7.25 11.80
C LEU A 90 6.71 -8.20 12.19
N LEU A 91 7.76 -7.64 12.78
CA LEU A 91 8.86 -8.38 13.37
C LEU A 91 8.46 -8.78 14.81
N SER A 92 8.03 -10.03 15.00
CA SER A 92 7.47 -10.53 16.26
C SER A 92 8.46 -10.50 17.44
N ASN A 93 9.76 -10.59 17.14
CA ASN A 93 10.85 -10.58 18.13
C ASN A 93 11.41 -9.17 18.41
N LYS A 94 10.74 -8.14 17.94
CA LYS A 94 11.10 -6.73 18.13
C LYS A 94 9.94 -5.96 18.73
N THR A 95 10.25 -5.00 19.60
CA THR A 95 9.24 -4.10 20.18
C THR A 95 8.59 -3.22 19.12
N VAL A 96 7.53 -2.50 19.51
CA VAL A 96 6.87 -1.49 18.68
C VAL A 96 7.87 -0.45 18.19
N TYR A 97 8.71 0.08 19.10
CA TYR A 97 9.78 1.02 18.74
C TYR A 97 10.76 0.42 17.75
N GLU A 98 11.26 -0.78 18.03
CA GLU A 98 12.23 -1.46 17.16
C GLU A 98 11.67 -1.85 15.80
N ASN A 99 10.37 -2.15 15.71
CA ASN A 99 9.72 -2.41 14.42
C ASN A 99 9.81 -1.20 13.49
N VAL A 100 9.71 0.01 14.03
CA VAL A 100 9.78 1.26 13.25
C VAL A 100 11.24 1.69 13.05
N SER A 101 12.07 1.68 14.11
CA SER A 101 13.48 2.07 14.03
C SER A 101 14.26 1.23 13.02
N TYR A 102 13.97 -0.08 12.96
CA TYR A 102 14.63 -1.00 12.04
C TYR A 102 14.49 -0.59 10.57
N ILE A 103 13.38 0.00 10.20
CA ILE A 103 13.18 0.50 8.83
C ILE A 103 14.13 1.68 8.56
N MET A 104 14.27 2.60 9.51
CA MET A 104 15.19 3.74 9.39
C MET A 104 16.67 3.30 9.40
N GLU A 105 16.99 2.27 10.20
CA GLU A 105 18.34 1.67 10.24
C GLU A 105 18.72 1.07 8.88
N ILE A 106 17.81 0.30 8.24
CA ILE A 106 18.02 -0.25 6.88
C ILE A 106 18.21 0.87 5.85
N GLU A 107 17.52 2.00 6.02
CA GLU A 107 17.68 3.17 5.17
C GLU A 107 18.97 3.97 5.43
N GLY A 108 19.76 3.57 6.44
CA GLY A 108 21.02 4.23 6.80
C GLY A 108 20.83 5.59 7.46
N ARG A 109 19.70 5.81 8.15
CA ARG A 109 19.43 7.05 8.90
C ARG A 109 20.34 7.15 10.12
N ALA A 110 20.72 8.37 10.48
CA ALA A 110 21.53 8.62 11.66
C ALA A 110 20.75 8.28 12.95
N SER A 111 21.45 7.85 13.98
CA SER A 111 20.83 7.47 15.27
C SER A 111 20.01 8.60 15.88
N GLU A 112 20.46 9.84 15.73
CA GLU A 112 19.78 11.05 16.22
C GLU A 112 18.44 11.26 15.51
N GLU A 113 18.35 10.97 14.21
CA GLU A 113 17.09 11.01 13.45
C GLU A 113 16.12 9.93 13.95
N ILE A 114 16.62 8.71 14.16
CA ILE A 114 15.81 7.58 14.64
C ILE A 114 15.20 7.89 16.01
N VAL A 115 16.01 8.36 16.96
CA VAL A 115 15.55 8.72 18.32
C VAL A 115 14.53 9.85 18.29
N ARG A 116 14.66 10.79 17.35
CA ARG A 116 13.72 11.90 17.19
C ARG A 116 12.42 11.47 16.52
N ASP A 117 12.50 10.77 15.38
CA ASP A 117 11.37 10.61 14.45
C ASP A 117 10.48 9.40 14.81
N VAL A 118 11.05 8.32 15.35
CA VAL A 118 10.27 7.13 15.72
C VAL A 118 9.19 7.42 16.76
N PRO A 119 9.46 8.13 17.88
CA PRO A 119 8.41 8.49 18.84
C PRO A 119 7.32 9.35 18.22
N ILE A 120 7.69 10.33 17.37
CA ILE A 120 6.72 11.22 16.69
C ILE A 120 5.74 10.42 15.83
N VAL A 121 6.24 9.48 15.05
CA VAL A 121 5.40 8.64 14.21
C VAL A 121 4.50 7.73 15.06
N LEU A 122 5.04 7.13 16.13
CA LEU A 122 4.28 6.26 17.02
C LEU A 122 3.20 7.01 17.80
N GLU A 123 3.46 8.23 18.23
CA GLU A 123 2.44 9.11 18.85
C GLU A 123 1.34 9.47 17.86
N ALA A 124 1.70 9.82 16.61
CA ALA A 124 0.75 10.19 15.57
C ALA A 124 -0.25 9.09 15.22
N ILE A 125 0.12 7.82 15.44
CA ILE A 125 -0.74 6.65 15.20
C ILE A 125 -1.36 6.07 16.49
N GLY A 126 -1.16 6.73 17.64
CA GLY A 126 -1.72 6.33 18.93
C GLY A 126 -1.02 5.15 19.59
N LEU A 127 0.26 4.91 19.31
CA LEU A 127 1.08 3.86 19.95
C LEU A 127 2.21 4.41 20.83
N GLY A 128 2.21 5.70 21.14
CA GLY A 128 3.25 6.34 21.94
C GLY A 128 3.47 5.72 23.33
N THR A 129 2.40 5.26 24.00
CA THR A 129 2.48 4.61 25.31
C THR A 129 2.87 3.12 25.24
N LYS A 130 2.93 2.53 24.05
CA LYS A 130 3.20 1.11 23.79
C LYS A 130 4.54 0.83 23.11
N MET A 131 5.45 1.78 23.12
CA MET A 131 6.74 1.67 22.43
C MET A 131 7.56 0.45 22.81
N ASN A 132 7.47 0.02 24.06
CA ASN A 132 8.21 -1.13 24.61
C ASN A 132 7.45 -2.46 24.52
N ASN A 133 6.19 -2.45 24.07
CA ASN A 133 5.41 -3.66 23.89
C ASN A 133 5.88 -4.44 22.66
N PHE A 134 5.64 -5.74 22.65
CA PHE A 134 5.83 -6.60 21.48
C PHE A 134 4.53 -6.67 20.65
N PRO A 135 4.62 -7.00 19.35
CA PRO A 135 3.44 -7.11 18.49
C PRO A 135 2.34 -8.03 19.01
N GLU A 136 2.69 -9.11 19.71
CA GLU A 136 1.72 -10.07 20.30
C GLU A 136 0.88 -9.48 21.44
N GLU A 137 1.35 -8.39 22.06
CA GLU A 137 0.64 -7.66 23.12
C GLU A 137 -0.32 -6.59 22.58
N LEU A 138 -0.36 -6.43 21.25
CA LEU A 138 -1.20 -5.46 20.55
C LEU A 138 -2.48 -6.11 20.01
N SER A 139 -3.59 -5.36 20.05
CA SER A 139 -4.79 -5.72 19.29
C SER A 139 -4.53 -5.68 17.78
N GLY A 140 -5.36 -6.35 16.97
CA GLY A 140 -5.22 -6.36 15.52
C GLY A 140 -5.19 -4.96 14.89
N GLY A 141 -6.04 -4.04 15.39
CA GLY A 141 -6.04 -2.65 14.95
C GLY A 141 -4.75 -1.90 15.31
N GLU A 142 -4.16 -2.18 16.48
CA GLU A 142 -2.87 -1.62 16.88
C GLU A 142 -1.71 -2.19 16.06
N GLN A 143 -1.75 -3.49 15.74
CA GLN A 143 -0.78 -4.12 14.84
C GLN A 143 -0.83 -3.49 13.43
N GLN A 144 -2.03 -3.23 12.92
CA GLN A 144 -2.18 -2.56 11.64
C GLN A 144 -1.67 -1.11 11.68
N ARG A 145 -1.97 -0.36 12.75
CA ARG A 145 -1.40 0.98 12.92
C ARG A 145 0.14 0.94 12.99
N LEU A 146 0.72 -0.06 13.66
CA LEU A 146 2.18 -0.25 13.67
C LEU A 146 2.73 -0.53 12.26
N ALA A 147 2.04 -1.34 11.45
CA ALA A 147 2.42 -1.56 10.05
C ALA A 147 2.38 -0.25 9.23
N ILE A 148 1.38 0.60 9.49
CA ILE A 148 1.28 1.94 8.89
C ILE A 148 2.44 2.83 9.34
N ALA A 149 2.82 2.84 10.62
CA ALA A 149 3.96 3.61 11.11
C ALA A 149 5.26 3.21 10.40
N ARG A 150 5.48 1.91 10.22
CA ARG A 150 6.64 1.39 9.47
C ARG A 150 6.66 1.88 8.01
N ALA A 151 5.50 1.96 7.39
CA ALA A 151 5.38 2.48 6.03
C ALA A 151 5.63 4.00 5.95
N LEU A 152 5.26 4.75 7.00
CA LEU A 152 5.34 6.22 7.02
C LEU A 152 6.71 6.76 7.44
N VAL A 153 7.46 6.05 8.27
CA VAL A 153 8.68 6.56 8.91
C VAL A 153 9.78 6.95 7.91
N ILE A 154 9.73 6.40 6.70
CA ILE A 154 10.65 6.75 5.60
C ILE A 154 10.14 7.91 4.74
N TYR A 155 9.04 8.56 5.12
CA TYR A 155 8.41 9.67 4.38
C TYR A 155 8.11 9.35 2.91
N PRO A 156 7.40 8.27 2.60
CA PRO A 156 7.17 7.83 1.22
C PRO A 156 6.33 8.85 0.45
N ASP A 157 6.40 8.80 -0.89
CA ASP A 157 5.54 9.59 -1.77
C ASP A 157 4.23 8.87 -2.06
N VAL A 158 4.27 7.54 -2.03
CA VAL A 158 3.13 6.66 -2.30
C VAL A 158 2.92 5.70 -1.15
N ILE A 159 1.68 5.54 -0.72
CA ILE A 159 1.25 4.44 0.15
C ILE A 159 0.45 3.44 -0.69
N ILE A 160 0.85 2.18 -0.63
CA ILE A 160 0.11 1.06 -1.20
C ILE A 160 -0.42 0.22 -0.04
N ALA A 161 -1.74 0.15 0.09
CA ALA A 161 -2.41 -0.63 1.11
C ALA A 161 -3.18 -1.80 0.46
N ASP A 162 -2.66 -3.02 0.62
CA ASP A 162 -3.26 -4.25 0.07
C ASP A 162 -4.10 -4.95 1.14
N GLU A 163 -5.43 -4.82 1.02
CA GLU A 163 -6.42 -5.38 1.96
C GLU A 163 -6.14 -5.01 3.44
N PRO A 164 -5.88 -3.72 3.77
CA PRO A 164 -5.36 -3.33 5.09
C PRO A 164 -6.36 -3.54 6.23
N THR A 165 -7.61 -3.85 5.92
CA THR A 165 -8.71 -4.03 6.89
C THR A 165 -9.24 -5.46 6.95
N GLY A 166 -8.66 -6.37 6.16
CA GLY A 166 -9.20 -7.73 5.96
C GLY A 166 -9.26 -8.60 7.23
N ASN A 167 -8.48 -8.26 8.27
CA ASN A 167 -8.43 -8.99 9.55
C ASN A 167 -8.97 -8.15 10.72
N LEU A 168 -9.64 -7.03 10.45
CA LEU A 168 -10.09 -6.09 11.48
C LEU A 168 -11.62 -6.09 11.62
N ASP A 169 -12.07 -5.77 12.83
CA ASP A 169 -13.47 -5.43 13.06
C ASP A 169 -13.84 -4.08 12.42
N PRO A 170 -15.13 -3.77 12.27
CA PRO A 170 -15.58 -2.55 11.58
C PRO A 170 -15.05 -1.25 12.21
N TYR A 171 -14.87 -1.19 13.53
CA TYR A 171 -14.37 0.00 14.21
C TYR A 171 -12.90 0.26 13.86
N ASN A 172 -12.05 -0.76 14.04
CA ASN A 172 -10.64 -0.67 13.70
C ASN A 172 -10.42 -0.45 12.19
N SER A 173 -11.26 -1.04 11.34
CA SER A 173 -11.26 -0.81 9.89
C SER A 173 -11.48 0.67 9.57
N TYR A 174 -12.45 1.30 10.22
CA TYR A 174 -12.75 2.72 10.04
C TYR A 174 -11.57 3.61 10.48
N GLU A 175 -10.92 3.30 11.61
CA GLU A 175 -9.75 4.03 12.08
C GLU A 175 -8.59 3.97 11.08
N VAL A 176 -8.29 2.77 10.54
CA VAL A 176 -7.24 2.57 9.53
C VAL A 176 -7.53 3.38 8.26
N ILE A 177 -8.76 3.34 7.77
CA ILE A 177 -9.15 4.10 6.57
C ILE A 177 -9.07 5.61 6.84
N THR A 178 -9.52 6.08 8.00
CA THR A 178 -9.40 7.48 8.39
C THR A 178 -7.95 7.93 8.44
N LEU A 179 -7.04 7.07 8.89
CA LEU A 179 -5.60 7.36 8.88
C LEU A 179 -5.05 7.45 7.46
N LEU A 180 -5.44 6.55 6.55
CA LEU A 180 -5.06 6.64 5.13
C LEU A 180 -5.58 7.93 4.46
N GLU A 181 -6.80 8.36 4.79
CA GLU A 181 -7.32 9.65 4.32
C GLU A 181 -6.51 10.86 4.84
N LYS A 182 -6.08 10.83 6.13
CA LYS A 182 -5.22 11.88 6.69
C LYS A 182 -3.88 11.93 5.98
N ILE A 183 -3.27 10.77 5.69
CA ILE A 183 -2.03 10.64 4.93
C ILE A 183 -2.19 11.25 3.52
N ASN A 184 -3.29 10.94 2.85
CA ASN A 184 -3.57 11.52 1.53
C ASN A 184 -3.80 13.03 1.60
N LYS A 185 -4.54 13.54 2.60
CA LYS A 185 -4.73 14.99 2.82
C LYS A 185 -3.41 15.72 3.11
N ALA A 186 -2.40 15.03 3.62
CA ALA A 186 -1.04 15.54 3.79
C ALA A 186 -0.22 15.51 2.48
N GLY A 187 -0.86 15.24 1.33
CA GLY A 187 -0.26 15.29 -0.01
C GLY A 187 0.30 13.97 -0.52
N LYS A 188 0.17 12.86 0.20
CA LYS A 188 0.68 11.56 -0.25
C LYS A 188 -0.30 10.89 -1.21
N THR A 189 0.23 10.19 -2.21
CA THR A 189 -0.57 9.32 -3.08
C THR A 189 -0.95 8.05 -2.34
N VAL A 190 -2.22 7.62 -2.41
CA VAL A 190 -2.69 6.40 -1.75
C VAL A 190 -3.36 5.49 -2.77
N ILE A 191 -2.89 4.25 -2.83
CA ILE A 191 -3.51 3.16 -3.59
C ILE A 191 -4.02 2.14 -2.59
N LEU A 192 -5.34 2.02 -2.49
CA LEU A 192 -6.03 1.09 -1.62
C LEU A 192 -6.59 -0.08 -2.43
N SER A 193 -6.15 -1.29 -2.15
CA SER A 193 -6.79 -2.51 -2.65
C SER A 193 -7.74 -3.03 -1.56
N THR A 194 -9.00 -3.24 -1.90
CA THR A 194 -9.97 -3.83 -0.96
C THR A 194 -11.15 -4.45 -1.68
N HIS A 195 -11.84 -5.35 -1.00
CA HIS A 195 -13.13 -5.89 -1.40
C HIS A 195 -14.28 -5.44 -0.46
N ASP A 196 -13.98 -4.54 0.49
CA ASP A 196 -14.97 -4.00 1.44
C ASP A 196 -15.83 -2.91 0.79
N ARG A 197 -17.10 -3.26 0.55
CA ARG A 197 -18.09 -2.39 -0.07
C ARG A 197 -18.43 -1.14 0.77
N GLU A 198 -18.49 -1.31 2.08
CA GLU A 198 -18.88 -0.20 2.97
C GLU A 198 -17.80 0.87 3.01
N ILE A 199 -16.56 0.46 3.10
CA ILE A 199 -15.38 1.34 3.06
C ILE A 199 -15.40 2.17 1.76
N ILE A 200 -15.51 1.50 0.61
CA ILE A 200 -15.47 2.16 -0.70
C ILE A 200 -16.61 3.17 -0.85
N ASN A 201 -17.82 2.79 -0.46
CA ASN A 201 -18.99 3.68 -0.59
C ASN A 201 -18.91 4.92 0.33
N LYS A 202 -18.21 4.81 1.48
CA LYS A 202 -17.98 5.95 2.39
C LYS A 202 -16.86 6.87 1.90
N LEU A 203 -15.81 6.33 1.29
CA LEU A 203 -14.65 7.10 0.84
C LEU A 203 -15.00 8.14 -0.23
N GLY A 204 -15.91 7.81 -1.17
CA GLY A 204 -16.31 8.70 -2.26
C GLY A 204 -15.14 9.21 -3.11
N ARG A 205 -14.10 8.38 -3.28
CA ARG A 205 -12.88 8.63 -4.05
C ARG A 205 -12.94 7.89 -5.38
N ARG A 206 -11.90 8.03 -6.19
CA ARG A 206 -11.77 7.28 -7.45
C ARG A 206 -11.73 5.78 -7.18
N VAL A 207 -12.50 5.03 -7.95
CA VAL A 207 -12.61 3.57 -7.87
C VAL A 207 -12.33 2.95 -9.23
N ILE A 208 -11.35 2.07 -9.27
CA ILE A 208 -11.04 1.22 -10.43
C ILE A 208 -11.53 -0.20 -10.10
N THR A 209 -12.50 -0.69 -10.86
CA THR A 209 -13.05 -2.04 -10.68
C THR A 209 -12.37 -3.02 -11.62
N ILE A 210 -11.83 -4.11 -11.06
CA ILE A 210 -11.21 -5.21 -11.82
C ILE A 210 -12.09 -6.45 -11.72
N GLU A 211 -12.54 -6.93 -12.87
CA GLU A 211 -13.30 -8.18 -13.00
C GLU A 211 -12.68 -9.05 -14.10
N ASN A 212 -12.48 -10.34 -13.80
CA ASN A 212 -11.88 -11.29 -14.74
C ASN A 212 -10.57 -10.77 -15.39
N GLY A 213 -9.75 -10.09 -14.57
CA GLY A 213 -8.47 -9.56 -15.00
C GLY A 213 -8.53 -8.31 -15.90
N ARG A 214 -9.69 -7.68 -16.07
CA ARG A 214 -9.87 -6.46 -16.86
C ARG A 214 -10.45 -5.33 -16.03
N ILE A 215 -10.13 -4.08 -16.39
CA ILE A 215 -10.81 -2.92 -15.83
C ILE A 215 -12.20 -2.83 -16.48
N THR A 216 -13.24 -2.93 -15.66
CA THR A 216 -14.64 -2.79 -16.09
C THR A 216 -15.18 -1.38 -15.83
N ARG A 217 -14.60 -0.68 -14.85
CA ARG A 217 -14.97 0.69 -14.48
C ARG A 217 -13.76 1.45 -13.95
N ASP A 218 -13.74 2.75 -14.20
CA ASP A 218 -12.81 3.74 -13.64
C ASP A 218 -13.60 5.05 -13.42
N GLU A 219 -13.98 5.31 -12.19
CA GLU A 219 -14.92 6.40 -11.83
C GLU A 219 -14.27 7.29 -10.75
N GLU A 220 -14.21 8.62 -10.99
CA GLU A 220 -13.60 9.61 -10.06
C GLU A 220 -14.27 9.66 -8.67
N LYS A 221 -15.58 9.38 -8.62
CA LYS A 221 -16.39 9.23 -7.39
C LYS A 221 -17.17 7.94 -7.47
N GLY A 222 -16.43 6.84 -7.49
CA GLY A 222 -17.00 5.53 -7.71
C GLY A 222 -17.65 4.94 -6.45
N LYS A 223 -18.53 3.98 -6.70
CA LYS A 223 -19.09 3.08 -5.68
C LYS A 223 -18.60 1.67 -5.95
N PHE A 224 -18.64 0.85 -4.90
CA PHE A 224 -18.38 -0.58 -5.06
C PHE A 224 -19.55 -1.24 -5.80
N ILE A 225 -19.34 -1.55 -7.08
CA ILE A 225 -20.30 -2.26 -7.94
C ILE A 225 -19.52 -3.37 -8.62
N ILE A 226 -19.84 -4.63 -8.28
CA ILE A 226 -19.31 -5.86 -8.91
C ILE A 226 -20.48 -6.75 -9.26
#